data_b79a8a9d1cd9bd2969b4dba3948040c9
#
_entry.id   b79a8a9d1cd9bd2969b4dba3948040c9
#
_cell.length_a   1.000
_cell.length_b   1.000
_cell.length_c   1.000
_cell.angle_alpha   90.00
_cell.angle_beta   90.00
_cell.angle_gamma   90.00
#
_symmetry.space_group_name_H-M   'P 1'
#
loop_
_entity.id
_entity.type
_entity.pdbx_description
1 polymer ?
#
loop_
_entity_poly.entity_id
_entity_poly.type
_entity_poly.pdbx_seq_one_letter_code
_entity_poly.pdbx_strand_id
1 'polypeptide(L)'
;MSSTSSATPQAIRGTQDIFGPDAEAFAHVVETFERVRRLYRFRRIEMPVFEKTAVFSRSLGETTDVVSKEMYSFEDRGGDSLTLRPEFTAGIARAYLTNGWQQYAPLKVATHGPLFRYERPQKGRYRQFHQLDAEVIGAAEPMADVELLVMADQLLKELGVADGVTLQLNTLGDAPSRDAWRAALIAYFRDHQAALSEDSQDRLERNPLRILDSKDPRDKPFTADAPRIDQFLSAEAQDFFGAVTAGLDAAGVAWTRAPALVRGLDYYRHTAFEFVTDRLGAQGTVLGGGRYDGLIEALGGPHTPAVGWAAGIERLAMLVGAQEESPLDAVAVVEDDSRLDEATGLIRKLREAGFVTEIVASGSPRKRYDKAAKIPSHTLISFAVSKDGPSRRIRGDGGERATAVEDFVLRCQ
;
A
#
# COMPACT_ATOMS: atom_id res chain seq x y z
N MET A 1 -37.17 27.79 21.88
CA MET A 1 -35.76 27.34 22.05
C MET A 1 -35.68 25.92 21.53
N SER A 2 -35.23 25.76 20.33
CA SER A 2 -35.08 24.46 19.69
C SER A 2 -33.83 23.78 20.26
N SER A 3 -34.00 22.69 21.01
CA SER A 3 -32.89 21.85 21.45
C SER A 3 -32.32 21.15 20.23
N THR A 4 -31.25 21.69 19.67
CA THR A 4 -30.42 20.95 18.75
C THR A 4 -29.78 19.78 19.52
N SER A 5 -30.38 18.60 19.42
CA SER A 5 -29.72 17.36 19.80
C SER A 5 -28.36 17.33 19.05
N SER A 6 -27.28 17.53 19.79
CA SER A 6 -25.93 17.39 19.22
C SER A 6 -25.69 15.90 19.00
N ALA A 7 -26.03 15.42 17.81
CA ALA A 7 -25.65 14.06 17.40
C ALA A 7 -24.12 13.93 17.48
N THR A 8 -23.66 12.80 18.02
CA THR A 8 -22.21 12.49 18.05
C THR A 8 -21.65 12.59 16.63
N PRO A 9 -20.57 13.35 16.41
CA PRO A 9 -19.91 13.42 15.11
C PRO A 9 -19.55 12.02 14.61
N GLN A 10 -19.79 11.77 13.32
CA GLN A 10 -19.48 10.51 12.68
C GLN A 10 -18.30 10.69 11.71
N ALA A 11 -17.56 9.62 11.47
CA ALA A 11 -16.54 9.60 10.45
C ALA A 11 -17.12 9.92 9.06
N ILE A 12 -16.33 10.57 8.21
CA ILE A 12 -16.73 10.89 6.83
C ILE A 12 -16.95 9.58 6.05
N ARG A 13 -18.03 9.52 5.28
CA ARG A 13 -18.31 8.34 4.43
C ARG A 13 -17.13 8.01 3.52
N GLY A 14 -16.62 6.81 3.62
CA GLY A 14 -15.48 6.33 2.85
C GLY A 14 -14.14 6.53 3.54
N THR A 15 -14.13 6.99 4.79
CA THR A 15 -12.99 6.90 5.71
C THR A 15 -13.28 5.89 6.81
N GLN A 16 -12.26 5.42 7.49
CA GLN A 16 -12.38 4.44 8.57
C GLN A 16 -11.35 4.70 9.66
N ASP A 17 -11.72 4.35 10.89
CA ASP A 17 -10.79 4.17 11.99
C ASP A 17 -10.38 2.69 12.04
N ILE A 18 -9.08 2.42 12.10
CA ILE A 18 -8.55 1.04 12.14
C ILE A 18 -8.03 0.80 13.56
N PHE A 19 -8.53 -0.26 14.23
CA PHE A 19 -8.18 -0.56 15.62
C PHE A 19 -8.15 -2.08 15.88
N GLY A 20 -7.38 -2.51 16.90
CA GLY A 20 -7.27 -3.91 17.31
C GLY A 20 -6.62 -4.78 16.23
N PRO A 21 -7.09 -6.04 16.07
CA PRO A 21 -6.46 -7.02 15.16
C PRO A 21 -6.31 -6.54 13.71
N ASP A 22 -7.20 -5.68 13.22
CA ASP A 22 -7.08 -5.10 11.87
C ASP A 22 -5.94 -4.06 11.82
N ALA A 23 -5.72 -3.30 12.90
CA ALA A 23 -4.60 -2.37 12.99
C ALA A 23 -3.25 -3.10 13.05
N GLU A 24 -3.18 -4.23 13.76
CA GLU A 24 -2.01 -5.09 13.81
C GLU A 24 -1.70 -5.71 12.44
N ALA A 25 -2.72 -6.17 11.70
CA ALA A 25 -2.53 -6.63 10.33
C ALA A 25 -2.00 -5.53 9.40
N PHE A 26 -2.50 -4.30 9.57
CA PHE A 26 -2.01 -3.13 8.83
C PHE A 26 -0.54 -2.82 9.17
N ALA A 27 -0.19 -2.81 10.45
CA ALA A 27 1.17 -2.59 10.93
C ALA A 27 2.13 -3.67 10.40
N HIS A 28 1.73 -4.94 10.45
CA HIS A 28 2.51 -6.07 9.92
C HIS A 28 2.84 -5.91 8.43
N VAL A 29 1.87 -5.45 7.61
CA VAL A 29 2.11 -5.15 6.19
C VAL A 29 3.18 -4.08 6.01
N VAL A 30 3.08 -2.98 6.78
CA VAL A 30 4.04 -1.87 6.70
C VAL A 30 5.44 -2.29 7.18
N GLU A 31 5.54 -3.01 8.28
CA GLU A 31 6.82 -3.47 8.84
C GLU A 31 7.52 -4.46 7.90
N THR A 32 6.77 -5.38 7.30
CA THR A 32 7.30 -6.32 6.32
C THR A 32 7.84 -5.57 5.09
N PHE A 33 7.08 -4.60 4.57
CA PHE A 33 7.55 -3.75 3.48
C PHE A 33 8.80 -2.96 3.84
N GLU A 34 8.85 -2.33 5.03
CA GLU A 34 10.00 -1.57 5.52
C GLU A 34 11.27 -2.45 5.62
N ARG A 35 11.10 -3.73 5.94
CA ARG A 35 12.21 -4.70 5.95
C ARG A 35 12.64 -5.09 4.54
N VAL A 36 11.68 -5.45 3.67
CA VAL A 36 11.96 -5.89 2.29
C VAL A 36 12.62 -4.76 1.49
N ARG A 37 12.10 -3.52 1.52
CA ARG A 37 12.69 -2.41 0.77
C ARG A 37 14.18 -2.16 1.11
N ARG A 38 14.59 -2.42 2.36
CA ARG A 38 16.01 -2.28 2.78
C ARG A 38 16.90 -3.33 2.14
N LEU A 39 16.40 -4.56 1.94
CA LEU A 39 17.13 -5.63 1.24
C LEU A 39 17.46 -5.22 -0.19
N TYR A 40 16.55 -4.52 -0.86
CA TYR A 40 16.72 -4.01 -2.22
C TYR A 40 17.35 -2.62 -2.29
N ARG A 41 17.76 -2.03 -1.15
CA ARG A 41 18.36 -0.69 -1.03
C ARG A 41 17.46 0.43 -1.53
N PHE A 42 16.13 0.31 -1.44
CA PHE A 42 15.23 1.44 -1.67
C PHE A 42 15.31 2.42 -0.50
N ARG A 43 15.64 3.66 -0.80
CA ARG A 43 15.70 4.75 0.19
C ARG A 43 14.28 5.18 0.55
N ARG A 44 14.04 5.43 1.84
CA ARG A 44 12.77 5.99 2.26
C ARG A 44 12.66 7.44 1.80
N ILE A 45 11.47 7.80 1.29
CA ILE A 45 11.10 9.17 0.95
C ILE A 45 9.80 9.53 1.66
N GLU A 46 9.71 10.76 2.13
CA GLU A 46 8.48 11.36 2.65
C GLU A 46 8.13 12.58 1.80
N MET A 47 6.87 12.69 1.43
CA MET A 47 6.37 13.77 0.57
C MET A 47 5.17 14.44 1.22
N PRO A 48 4.89 15.72 0.90
CA PRO A 48 3.68 16.40 1.33
C PRO A 48 2.41 15.59 0.99
N VAL A 49 1.41 15.68 1.86
CA VAL A 49 0.10 15.04 1.64
C VAL A 49 -0.72 15.77 0.57
N PHE A 50 -0.40 17.04 0.31
CA PHE A 50 -1.01 17.86 -0.73
C PHE A 50 0.08 18.53 -1.59
N GLU A 51 -0.24 18.71 -2.84
CA GLU A 51 0.61 19.32 -3.87
C GLU A 51 -0.17 20.38 -4.64
N LYS A 52 0.51 21.21 -5.44
CA LYS A 52 -0.19 22.02 -6.43
C LYS A 52 -0.94 21.12 -7.40
N THR A 53 -2.20 21.43 -7.68
CA THR A 53 -3.07 20.64 -8.56
C THR A 53 -2.41 20.31 -9.90
N ALA A 54 -1.58 21.24 -10.41
CA ALA A 54 -0.83 21.08 -11.65
C ALA A 54 0.14 19.88 -11.64
N VAL A 55 0.60 19.41 -10.49
CA VAL A 55 1.45 18.20 -10.39
C VAL A 55 0.67 16.98 -10.90
N PHE A 56 -0.57 16.84 -10.50
CA PHE A 56 -1.39 15.69 -10.88
C PHE A 56 -2.05 15.87 -12.25
N SER A 57 -2.59 17.03 -12.57
CA SER A 57 -3.26 17.25 -13.86
C SER A 57 -2.32 17.11 -15.06
N ARG A 58 -1.05 17.54 -14.93
CA ARG A 58 -0.05 17.41 -15.99
C ARG A 58 0.51 16.00 -16.15
N SER A 59 0.55 15.22 -15.07
CA SER A 59 1.20 13.91 -15.05
C SER A 59 0.25 12.75 -15.32
N LEU A 60 -0.97 12.79 -14.77
CA LEU A 60 -1.89 11.66 -14.82
C LEU A 60 -2.73 11.60 -16.10
N GLY A 61 -2.80 12.69 -16.86
CA GLY A 61 -3.67 12.85 -18.02
C GLY A 61 -5.06 13.39 -17.65
N GLU A 62 -5.47 14.48 -18.31
CA GLU A 62 -6.74 15.17 -18.04
C GLU A 62 -7.98 14.30 -18.25
N THR A 63 -7.86 13.23 -19.07
CA THR A 63 -8.95 12.32 -19.41
C THR A 63 -9.10 11.15 -18.45
N THR A 64 -8.21 11.01 -17.46
CA THR A 64 -8.29 9.95 -16.47
C THR A 64 -9.40 10.22 -15.45
N ASP A 65 -10.06 9.17 -14.94
CA ASP A 65 -11.10 9.32 -13.92
C ASP A 65 -10.53 9.98 -12.65
N VAL A 66 -9.27 9.72 -12.32
CA VAL A 66 -8.60 10.33 -11.18
C VAL A 66 -8.61 11.84 -11.28
N VAL A 67 -8.16 12.41 -12.42
CA VAL A 67 -8.09 13.86 -12.61
C VAL A 67 -9.48 14.47 -12.81
N SER A 68 -10.33 13.84 -13.59
CA SER A 68 -11.62 14.41 -13.99
C SER A 68 -12.70 14.35 -12.91
N LYS A 69 -12.65 13.35 -11.98
CA LYS A 69 -13.78 13.04 -11.07
C LYS A 69 -13.37 12.75 -9.62
N GLU A 70 -12.11 12.35 -9.36
CA GLU A 70 -11.76 11.74 -8.07
C GLU A 70 -10.81 12.57 -7.21
N MET A 71 -10.19 13.63 -7.72
CA MET A 71 -9.30 14.48 -6.93
C MET A 71 -10.07 15.30 -5.89
N TYR A 72 -9.49 15.40 -4.69
CA TYR A 72 -9.88 16.38 -3.67
C TYR A 72 -9.04 17.64 -3.84
N SER A 73 -9.57 18.61 -4.57
CA SER A 73 -8.90 19.89 -4.83
C SER A 73 -9.57 21.03 -4.10
N PHE A 74 -8.79 22.00 -3.63
CA PHE A 74 -9.24 23.17 -2.91
C PHE A 74 -8.27 24.34 -3.14
N GLU A 75 -8.71 25.55 -2.89
CA GLU A 75 -7.86 26.73 -2.88
C GLU A 75 -7.37 27.01 -1.46
N ASP A 76 -6.09 27.35 -1.31
CA ASP A 76 -5.57 27.84 -0.05
C ASP A 76 -5.91 29.33 0.14
N ARG A 77 -5.51 29.88 1.30
CA ARG A 77 -5.75 31.31 1.58
C ARG A 77 -4.99 32.29 0.67
N GLY A 78 -3.97 31.80 -0.02
CA GLY A 78 -3.18 32.55 -1.00
C GLY A 78 -3.76 32.49 -2.41
N GLY A 79 -4.79 31.67 -2.66
CA GLY A 79 -5.40 31.43 -3.96
C GLY A 79 -4.69 30.36 -4.80
N ASP A 80 -3.74 29.61 -4.21
CA ASP A 80 -3.11 28.48 -4.89
C ASP A 80 -4.08 27.28 -4.91
N SER A 81 -4.25 26.66 -6.09
CA SER A 81 -5.01 25.42 -6.23
C SER A 81 -4.18 24.22 -5.76
N LEU A 82 -4.65 23.57 -4.72
CA LEU A 82 -4.03 22.43 -4.07
C LEU A 82 -4.88 21.18 -4.21
N THR A 83 -4.25 20.00 -4.20
CA THR A 83 -4.91 18.71 -4.29
C THR A 83 -4.31 17.75 -3.27
N LEU A 84 -5.18 17.06 -2.49
CA LEU A 84 -4.75 15.91 -1.70
C LEU A 84 -4.26 14.83 -2.64
N ARG A 85 -3.05 14.31 -2.39
CA ARG A 85 -2.39 13.36 -3.30
C ARG A 85 -3.26 12.12 -3.56
N PRO A 86 -3.60 11.82 -4.84
CA PRO A 86 -4.37 10.63 -5.21
C PRO A 86 -3.46 9.42 -5.45
N GLU A 87 -2.15 9.62 -5.57
CA GLU A 87 -1.09 8.62 -5.78
C GLU A 87 0.27 9.22 -5.41
N PHE A 88 1.33 8.39 -5.37
CA PHE A 88 2.67 8.85 -4.96
C PHE A 88 3.58 9.24 -6.12
N THR A 89 3.50 8.53 -7.26
CA THR A 89 4.46 8.60 -8.37
C THR A 89 4.69 10.02 -8.89
N ALA A 90 3.62 10.81 -9.09
CA ALA A 90 3.72 12.21 -9.55
C ALA A 90 4.41 13.12 -8.52
N GLY A 91 4.11 12.92 -7.24
CA GLY A 91 4.77 13.62 -6.14
C GLY A 91 6.26 13.29 -6.05
N ILE A 92 6.62 12.02 -6.24
CA ILE A 92 8.02 11.54 -6.29
C ILE A 92 8.74 12.15 -7.48
N ALA A 93 8.12 12.12 -8.68
CA ALA A 93 8.70 12.72 -9.89
C ALA A 93 8.93 14.23 -9.74
N ARG A 94 7.95 14.97 -9.15
CA ARG A 94 8.11 16.37 -8.82
C ARG A 94 9.27 16.57 -7.83
N ALA A 95 9.36 15.76 -6.77
CA ALA A 95 10.43 15.85 -5.78
C ALA A 95 11.80 15.57 -6.40
N TYR A 96 11.90 14.57 -7.29
CA TYR A 96 13.10 14.27 -8.04
C TYR A 96 13.63 15.48 -8.81
N LEU A 97 12.73 16.20 -9.51
CA LEU A 97 13.07 17.42 -10.24
C LEU A 97 13.46 18.58 -9.33
N THR A 98 12.62 18.90 -8.36
CA THR A 98 12.78 20.12 -7.55
C THR A 98 13.94 20.07 -6.56
N ASN A 99 14.40 18.86 -6.18
CA ASN A 99 15.51 18.69 -5.27
C ASN A 99 16.83 18.30 -5.96
N GLY A 100 16.86 18.25 -7.30
CA GLY A 100 18.08 17.94 -8.05
C GLY A 100 18.56 16.49 -7.83
N TRP A 101 17.65 15.53 -7.64
CA TRP A 101 18.01 14.13 -7.35
C TRP A 101 18.48 13.36 -8.56
N GLN A 102 18.53 13.98 -9.75
CA GLN A 102 19.14 13.43 -10.97
C GLN A 102 20.57 12.92 -10.74
N GLN A 103 21.30 13.57 -9.83
CA GLN A 103 22.66 13.15 -9.44
C GLN A 103 22.72 11.76 -8.79
N TYR A 104 21.58 11.21 -8.31
CA TYR A 104 21.50 9.90 -7.68
C TYR A 104 20.97 8.82 -8.63
N ALA A 105 20.76 9.12 -9.91
CA ALA A 105 20.26 8.15 -10.88
C ALA A 105 21.26 6.99 -11.11
N PRO A 106 20.78 5.73 -11.17
CA PRO A 106 19.42 5.31 -10.93
C PRO A 106 19.02 5.42 -9.44
N LEU A 107 17.96 6.20 -9.18
CA LEU A 107 17.46 6.43 -7.85
C LEU A 107 16.35 5.43 -7.51
N LYS A 108 16.54 4.68 -6.42
CA LYS A 108 15.56 3.74 -5.86
C LYS A 108 14.96 4.35 -4.59
N VAL A 109 13.66 4.63 -4.60
CA VAL A 109 12.92 5.19 -3.46
C VAL A 109 11.66 4.39 -3.17
N ALA A 110 11.26 4.41 -1.91
CA ALA A 110 10.03 3.77 -1.45
C ALA A 110 9.37 4.58 -0.35
N THR A 111 8.05 4.51 -0.29
CA THR A 111 7.23 5.21 0.70
C THR A 111 5.98 4.41 1.03
N HIS A 112 5.27 4.83 2.05
CA HIS A 112 3.92 4.37 2.35
C HIS A 112 3.12 5.49 3.01
N GLY A 113 1.81 5.43 2.94
CA GLY A 113 0.96 6.40 3.64
C GLY A 113 -0.40 6.59 3.00
N PRO A 114 -1.16 7.59 3.49
CA PRO A 114 -2.52 7.86 3.03
C PRO A 114 -2.55 8.55 1.66
N LEU A 115 -3.55 8.17 0.88
CA LEU A 115 -3.94 8.73 -0.40
C LEU A 115 -5.44 9.03 -0.40
N PHE A 116 -5.90 9.88 -1.32
CA PHE A 116 -7.26 10.41 -1.30
C PHE A 116 -7.88 10.40 -2.69
N ARG A 117 -9.02 9.69 -2.84
CA ARG A 117 -9.82 9.67 -4.09
C ARG A 117 -11.30 9.71 -3.77
N TYR A 118 -12.04 10.58 -4.44
CA TYR A 118 -13.49 10.66 -4.30
C TYR A 118 -14.19 9.51 -5.05
N GLU A 119 -14.00 8.30 -4.55
CA GLU A 119 -14.57 7.10 -5.12
C GLU A 119 -15.86 6.66 -4.40
N ARG A 120 -16.63 5.79 -5.04
CA ARG A 120 -17.76 5.12 -4.39
C ARG A 120 -17.21 4.10 -3.38
N PRO A 121 -17.45 4.29 -2.06
CA PRO A 121 -16.89 3.40 -1.06
C PRO A 121 -17.46 1.99 -1.15
N GLN A 122 -16.58 1.00 -1.01
CA GLN A 122 -16.91 -0.41 -0.84
C GLN A 122 -15.75 -1.11 -0.13
N LYS A 123 -15.91 -2.37 0.27
CA LYS A 123 -14.85 -3.11 0.97
C LYS A 123 -13.56 -3.12 0.12
N GLY A 124 -12.45 -2.67 0.71
CA GLY A 124 -11.15 -2.55 0.03
C GLY A 124 -11.03 -1.38 -0.95
N ARG A 125 -12.00 -0.42 -0.93
CA ARG A 125 -11.98 0.81 -1.73
C ARG A 125 -12.54 1.96 -0.92
N TYR A 126 -11.69 2.84 -0.47
CA TYR A 126 -11.99 3.94 0.44
C TYR A 126 -11.66 5.29 -0.20
N ARG A 127 -12.18 6.36 0.36
CA ARG A 127 -11.86 7.74 -0.05
C ARG A 127 -10.55 8.23 0.52
N GLN A 128 -10.22 7.80 1.74
CA GLN A 128 -8.88 7.79 2.28
C GLN A 128 -8.44 6.33 2.38
N PHE A 129 -7.35 5.98 1.73
CA PHE A 129 -6.77 4.64 1.70
C PHE A 129 -5.25 4.75 1.78
N HIS A 130 -4.58 3.63 2.01
CA HIS A 130 -3.12 3.64 2.17
C HIS A 130 -2.47 2.75 1.13
N GLN A 131 -1.31 3.18 0.65
CA GLN A 131 -0.49 2.37 -0.25
C GLN A 131 0.94 2.28 0.24
N LEU A 132 1.58 1.16 -0.09
CA LEU A 132 3.02 1.01 -0.26
C LEU A 132 3.35 1.45 -1.68
N ASP A 133 4.54 1.99 -1.87
CA ASP A 133 4.99 2.47 -3.16
C ASP A 133 6.51 2.29 -3.29
N ALA A 134 6.98 1.86 -4.46
CA ALA A 134 8.39 1.70 -4.76
C ALA A 134 8.68 2.09 -6.21
N GLU A 135 9.70 2.95 -6.40
CA GLU A 135 10.02 3.57 -7.69
C GLU A 135 11.52 3.49 -7.98
N VAL A 136 11.87 3.18 -9.23
CA VAL A 136 13.22 3.28 -9.78
C VAL A 136 13.22 4.35 -10.87
N ILE A 137 13.99 5.40 -10.70
CA ILE A 137 14.04 6.56 -11.60
C ILE A 137 15.43 6.68 -12.20
N GLY A 138 15.52 6.80 -13.53
CA GLY A 138 16.78 6.95 -14.25
C GLY A 138 17.42 5.62 -14.66
N ALA A 139 16.65 4.53 -14.74
CA ALA A 139 17.10 3.25 -15.27
C ALA A 139 16.29 2.86 -16.51
N ALA A 140 16.96 2.78 -17.67
CA ALA A 140 16.34 2.38 -18.92
C ALA A 140 16.33 0.85 -19.11
N GLU A 141 17.18 0.14 -18.41
CA GLU A 141 17.41 -1.30 -18.56
C GLU A 141 16.23 -2.13 -18.04
N PRO A 142 15.88 -3.25 -18.72
CA PRO A 142 14.82 -4.17 -18.30
C PRO A 142 15.02 -4.74 -16.88
N MET A 143 16.27 -4.79 -16.41
CA MET A 143 16.60 -5.30 -15.07
C MET A 143 15.96 -4.48 -13.94
N ALA A 144 15.69 -3.19 -14.15
CA ALA A 144 14.98 -2.39 -13.16
C ALA A 144 13.54 -2.86 -12.96
N ASP A 145 12.87 -3.26 -14.05
CA ASP A 145 11.52 -3.86 -14.01
C ASP A 145 11.55 -5.22 -13.30
N VAL A 146 12.54 -6.05 -13.64
CA VAL A 146 12.74 -7.37 -13.00
C VAL A 146 12.95 -7.21 -11.50
N GLU A 147 13.85 -6.32 -11.05
CA GLU A 147 14.14 -6.11 -9.64
C GLU A 147 12.89 -5.69 -8.83
N LEU A 148 12.08 -4.78 -9.39
CA LEU A 148 10.83 -4.35 -8.77
C LEU A 148 9.79 -5.47 -8.67
N LEU A 149 9.66 -6.30 -9.70
CA LEU A 149 8.76 -7.44 -9.70
C LEU A 149 9.21 -8.54 -8.74
N VAL A 150 10.50 -8.80 -8.64
CA VAL A 150 11.09 -9.74 -7.66
C VAL A 150 10.89 -9.24 -6.24
N MET A 151 11.04 -7.92 -6.00
CA MET A 151 10.76 -7.31 -4.70
C MET A 151 9.29 -7.44 -4.32
N ALA A 152 8.37 -7.25 -5.27
CA ALA A 152 6.93 -7.41 -5.04
C ALA A 152 6.57 -8.86 -4.71
N ASP A 153 7.09 -9.82 -5.47
CA ASP A 153 6.91 -11.25 -5.22
C ASP A 153 7.43 -11.66 -3.84
N GLN A 154 8.63 -11.20 -3.46
CA GLN A 154 9.18 -11.45 -2.12
C GLN A 154 8.29 -10.86 -1.02
N LEU A 155 7.82 -9.62 -1.18
CA LEU A 155 6.91 -8.99 -0.23
C LEU A 155 5.65 -9.85 0.00
N LEU A 156 5.01 -10.32 -1.07
CA LEU A 156 3.80 -11.14 -0.96
C LEU A 156 4.07 -12.49 -0.32
N LYS A 157 5.23 -13.12 -0.59
CA LYS A 157 5.67 -14.35 0.06
C LYS A 157 5.92 -14.16 1.55
N GLU A 158 6.58 -13.09 1.94
CA GLU A 158 6.89 -12.81 3.34
C GLU A 158 5.65 -12.38 4.16
N LEU A 159 4.63 -11.83 3.50
CA LEU A 159 3.32 -11.59 4.10
C LEU A 159 2.47 -12.87 4.20
N GLY A 160 2.92 -13.99 3.62
CA GLY A 160 2.17 -15.25 3.58
C GLY A 160 0.92 -15.20 2.69
N VAL A 161 0.85 -14.27 1.73
CA VAL A 161 -0.32 -14.07 0.87
C VAL A 161 -0.10 -14.43 -0.59
N ALA A 162 1.09 -14.89 -0.94
CA ALA A 162 1.46 -15.22 -2.33
C ALA A 162 0.57 -16.32 -2.94
N ASP A 163 0.12 -17.29 -2.12
CA ASP A 163 -0.79 -18.34 -2.57
C ASP A 163 -2.12 -17.73 -3.02
N GLY A 164 -2.52 -18.04 -4.26
CA GLY A 164 -3.73 -17.48 -4.88
C GLY A 164 -3.57 -16.03 -5.38
N VAL A 165 -2.34 -15.53 -5.47
CA VAL A 165 -2.01 -14.29 -6.17
C VAL A 165 -1.23 -14.61 -7.44
N THR A 166 -1.65 -14.05 -8.56
CA THR A 166 -1.01 -14.26 -9.88
C THR A 166 -0.45 -12.95 -10.39
N LEU A 167 0.82 -12.96 -10.83
CA LEU A 167 1.41 -11.86 -11.59
C LEU A 167 0.89 -11.90 -13.02
N GLN A 168 0.07 -10.92 -13.39
CA GLN A 168 -0.32 -10.64 -14.75
C GLN A 168 0.63 -9.61 -15.36
N LEU A 169 1.22 -9.93 -16.50
CA LEU A 169 2.24 -9.12 -17.14
C LEU A 169 1.84 -8.81 -18.59
N ASN A 170 2.05 -7.56 -19.00
CA ASN A 170 1.86 -7.11 -20.38
C ASN A 170 2.99 -6.15 -20.78
N THR A 171 3.12 -5.90 -22.08
CA THR A 171 3.87 -4.75 -22.60
C THR A 171 2.91 -3.80 -23.32
N LEU A 172 3.13 -2.51 -23.14
CA LEU A 172 2.44 -1.44 -23.89
C LEU A 172 3.30 -0.90 -25.05
N GLY A 173 4.47 -1.53 -25.27
CA GLY A 173 5.43 -1.15 -26.27
C GLY A 173 6.14 0.18 -25.99
N ASP A 174 7.03 0.52 -26.88
CA ASP A 174 7.66 1.85 -26.98
C ASP A 174 6.70 2.88 -27.63
N ALA A 175 7.15 4.10 -27.82
CA ALA A 175 6.32 5.16 -28.42
C ALA A 175 5.85 4.79 -29.85
N PRO A 176 6.70 4.32 -30.78
CA PRO A 176 6.27 3.89 -32.12
C PRO A 176 5.22 2.77 -32.09
N SER A 177 5.45 1.73 -31.28
CA SER A 177 4.53 0.60 -31.10
C SER A 177 3.17 1.07 -30.61
N ARG A 178 3.16 1.93 -29.60
CA ARG A 178 1.93 2.45 -28.99
C ARG A 178 1.15 3.36 -29.95
N ASP A 179 1.84 4.20 -30.72
CA ASP A 179 1.20 5.08 -31.70
C ASP A 179 0.55 4.28 -32.82
N ALA A 180 1.22 3.26 -33.34
CA ALA A 180 0.68 2.34 -34.34
C ALA A 180 -0.54 1.59 -33.78
N TRP A 181 -0.44 1.05 -32.58
CA TRP A 181 -1.58 0.37 -31.92
C TRP A 181 -2.74 1.31 -31.66
N ARG A 182 -2.48 2.54 -31.18
CA ARG A 182 -3.51 3.54 -30.97
C ARG A 182 -4.26 3.86 -32.26
N ALA A 183 -3.57 4.05 -33.36
CA ALA A 183 -4.17 4.29 -34.67
C ALA A 183 -5.06 3.12 -35.11
N ALA A 184 -4.63 1.88 -34.93
CA ALA A 184 -5.39 0.68 -35.22
C ALA A 184 -6.64 0.55 -34.34
N LEU A 185 -6.55 0.87 -33.04
CA LEU A 185 -7.68 0.87 -32.12
C LEU A 185 -8.73 1.94 -32.51
N ILE A 186 -8.29 3.15 -32.86
CA ILE A 186 -9.19 4.20 -33.34
C ILE A 186 -9.95 3.74 -34.60
N ALA A 187 -9.23 3.18 -35.58
CA ALA A 187 -9.87 2.69 -36.80
C ALA A 187 -10.90 1.60 -36.49
N TYR A 188 -10.51 0.61 -35.68
CA TYR A 188 -11.37 -0.50 -35.28
C TYR A 188 -12.63 -0.04 -34.51
N PHE A 189 -12.47 0.75 -33.45
CA PHE A 189 -13.63 1.21 -32.66
C PHE A 189 -14.51 2.21 -33.40
N ARG A 190 -13.98 2.95 -34.38
CA ARG A 190 -14.78 3.86 -35.20
C ARG A 190 -15.80 3.09 -36.03
N ASP A 191 -15.48 1.91 -36.54
CA ASP A 191 -16.42 1.04 -37.27
C ASP A 191 -17.56 0.53 -36.39
N HIS A 192 -17.34 0.54 -35.05
CA HIS A 192 -18.30 0.06 -34.04
C HIS A 192 -18.88 1.19 -33.16
N GLN A 193 -18.59 2.46 -33.47
CA GLN A 193 -18.87 3.61 -32.60
C GLN A 193 -20.31 3.68 -32.10
N ALA A 194 -21.28 3.45 -32.97
CA ALA A 194 -22.72 3.53 -32.64
C ALA A 194 -23.15 2.47 -31.60
N ALA A 195 -22.42 1.38 -31.45
CA ALA A 195 -22.72 0.29 -30.53
C ALA A 195 -21.98 0.39 -29.19
N LEU A 196 -20.97 1.26 -29.12
CA LEU A 196 -20.20 1.49 -27.87
C LEU A 196 -21.03 2.27 -26.84
N SER A 197 -20.65 2.15 -25.57
CA SER A 197 -21.17 2.98 -24.49
C SER A 197 -20.82 4.47 -24.73
N GLU A 198 -21.62 5.39 -24.19
CA GLU A 198 -21.38 6.84 -24.31
C GLU A 198 -19.98 7.23 -23.82
N ASP A 199 -19.56 6.67 -22.69
CA ASP A 199 -18.21 6.88 -22.12
C ASP A 199 -17.09 6.38 -23.06
N SER A 200 -17.32 5.24 -23.75
CA SER A 200 -16.38 4.71 -24.73
C SER A 200 -16.37 5.51 -26.04
N GLN A 201 -17.50 6.05 -26.45
CA GLN A 201 -17.57 6.98 -27.59
C GLN A 201 -16.77 8.27 -27.33
N ASP A 202 -16.89 8.83 -26.13
CA ASP A 202 -16.12 10.01 -25.73
C ASP A 202 -14.60 9.75 -25.66
N ARG A 203 -14.22 8.52 -25.32
CA ARG A 203 -12.82 8.07 -25.22
C ARG A 203 -12.20 7.75 -26.59
N LEU A 204 -12.99 7.53 -27.62
CA LEU A 204 -12.53 7.01 -28.91
C LEU A 204 -11.36 7.80 -29.50
N GLU A 205 -11.45 9.12 -29.58
CA GLU A 205 -10.39 9.97 -30.14
C GLU A 205 -9.36 10.40 -29.09
N ARG A 206 -9.78 10.51 -27.84
CA ARG A 206 -8.92 11.02 -26.76
C ARG A 206 -8.00 9.93 -26.21
N ASN A 207 -8.58 8.76 -25.87
CA ASN A 207 -7.85 7.67 -25.23
C ASN A 207 -8.47 6.30 -25.52
N PRO A 208 -8.32 5.76 -26.74
CA PRO A 208 -8.94 4.50 -27.15
C PRO A 208 -8.47 3.30 -26.33
N LEU A 209 -7.28 3.34 -25.74
CA LEU A 209 -6.79 2.28 -24.86
C LEU A 209 -7.70 2.07 -23.64
N ARG A 210 -8.34 3.14 -23.16
CA ARG A 210 -9.29 3.06 -22.02
C ARG A 210 -10.61 2.35 -22.36
N ILE A 211 -10.92 2.19 -23.64
CA ILE A 211 -12.07 1.39 -24.08
C ILE A 211 -11.81 -0.10 -23.79
N LEU A 212 -10.54 -0.55 -23.90
CA LEU A 212 -10.15 -1.94 -23.61
C LEU A 212 -10.42 -2.35 -22.16
N ASP A 213 -10.39 -1.39 -21.22
CA ASP A 213 -10.67 -1.59 -19.80
C ASP A 213 -12.12 -1.25 -19.40
N SER A 214 -13.01 -1.07 -20.40
CA SER A 214 -14.41 -0.75 -20.14
C SER A 214 -15.10 -1.89 -19.39
N LYS A 215 -15.85 -1.51 -18.34
CA LYS A 215 -16.72 -2.45 -17.60
C LYS A 215 -18.16 -2.47 -18.09
N ASP A 216 -18.48 -1.61 -19.05
CA ASP A 216 -19.83 -1.58 -19.63
C ASP A 216 -20.08 -2.86 -20.47
N PRO A 217 -21.17 -3.60 -20.20
CA PRO A 217 -21.49 -4.81 -20.97
C PRO A 217 -21.61 -4.59 -22.48
N ARG A 218 -21.97 -3.38 -22.94
CA ARG A 218 -22.08 -3.03 -24.35
C ARG A 218 -20.74 -3.06 -25.08
N ASP A 219 -19.66 -2.72 -24.38
CA ASP A 219 -18.32 -2.63 -24.95
C ASP A 219 -17.60 -3.99 -25.02
N LYS A 220 -18.00 -4.95 -24.16
CA LYS A 220 -17.33 -6.26 -24.04
C LYS A 220 -17.15 -7.03 -25.35
N PRO A 221 -18.17 -7.13 -26.25
CA PRO A 221 -17.99 -7.84 -27.51
C PRO A 221 -16.89 -7.22 -28.38
N PHE A 222 -16.77 -5.90 -28.35
CA PHE A 222 -15.81 -5.16 -29.17
C PHE A 222 -14.41 -5.13 -28.55
N THR A 223 -14.29 -5.15 -27.22
CA THR A 223 -12.98 -5.20 -26.55
C THR A 223 -12.31 -6.57 -26.69
N ALA A 224 -13.09 -7.64 -26.80
CA ALA A 224 -12.57 -9.01 -26.97
C ALA A 224 -11.82 -9.20 -28.30
N ASP A 225 -12.32 -8.60 -29.39
CA ASP A 225 -11.80 -8.73 -30.73
C ASP A 225 -10.91 -7.56 -31.19
N ALA A 226 -10.67 -6.60 -30.27
CA ALA A 226 -9.85 -5.43 -30.57
C ALA A 226 -8.40 -5.79 -30.91
N PRO A 227 -7.72 -5.02 -31.81
CA PRO A 227 -6.32 -5.21 -32.13
C PRO A 227 -5.46 -5.25 -30.87
N ARG A 228 -4.53 -6.22 -30.81
CA ARG A 228 -3.60 -6.41 -29.65
C ARG A 228 -2.27 -5.75 -29.95
N ILE A 229 -1.63 -5.22 -28.89
CA ILE A 229 -0.33 -4.55 -28.97
C ILE A 229 0.75 -5.45 -29.63
N ASP A 230 0.67 -6.76 -29.44
CA ASP A 230 1.64 -7.73 -29.97
C ASP A 230 1.83 -7.63 -31.49
N GLN A 231 0.83 -7.14 -32.23
CA GLN A 231 0.86 -6.95 -33.68
C GLN A 231 1.63 -5.70 -34.12
N PHE A 232 1.97 -4.81 -33.18
CA PHE A 232 2.55 -3.48 -33.43
C PHE A 232 3.87 -3.24 -32.75
N LEU A 233 4.38 -4.25 -32.00
CA LEU A 233 5.64 -4.09 -31.27
C LEU A 233 6.82 -3.92 -32.23
N SER A 234 7.64 -2.90 -31.98
CA SER A 234 8.96 -2.76 -32.61
C SER A 234 9.88 -3.91 -32.18
N ALA A 235 10.99 -4.11 -32.88
CA ALA A 235 11.99 -5.09 -32.48
C ALA A 235 12.55 -4.76 -31.07
N GLU A 236 12.82 -3.50 -30.81
CA GLU A 236 13.34 -3.02 -29.54
C GLU A 236 12.33 -3.28 -28.38
N ALA A 237 11.03 -3.08 -28.63
CA ALA A 237 9.99 -3.34 -27.63
C ALA A 237 9.82 -4.85 -27.38
N GLN A 238 9.98 -5.69 -28.41
CA GLN A 238 9.97 -7.15 -28.26
C GLN A 238 11.18 -7.63 -27.45
N ASP A 239 12.37 -7.13 -27.76
CA ASP A 239 13.62 -7.48 -27.07
C ASP A 239 13.56 -7.04 -25.60
N PHE A 240 13.02 -5.83 -25.32
CA PHE A 240 12.84 -5.34 -23.97
C PHE A 240 11.92 -6.26 -23.17
N PHE A 241 10.75 -6.59 -23.71
CA PHE A 241 9.80 -7.47 -23.04
C PHE A 241 10.36 -8.88 -22.86
N GLY A 242 11.07 -9.39 -23.86
CA GLY A 242 11.78 -10.68 -23.79
C GLY A 242 12.82 -10.70 -22.67
N ALA A 243 13.59 -9.62 -22.50
CA ALA A 243 14.56 -9.50 -21.41
C ALA A 243 13.91 -9.45 -20.02
N VAL A 244 12.78 -8.75 -19.87
CA VAL A 244 12.01 -8.73 -18.61
C VAL A 244 11.52 -10.13 -18.25
N THR A 245 10.89 -10.84 -19.20
CA THR A 245 10.34 -12.19 -18.94
C THR A 245 11.44 -13.20 -18.65
N ALA A 246 12.55 -13.18 -19.40
CA ALA A 246 13.70 -14.03 -19.13
C ALA A 246 14.32 -13.76 -17.74
N GLY A 247 14.37 -12.49 -17.32
CA GLY A 247 14.83 -12.11 -15.98
C GLY A 247 13.93 -12.64 -14.87
N LEU A 248 12.61 -12.60 -15.05
CA LEU A 248 11.64 -13.17 -14.10
C LEU A 248 11.76 -14.69 -14.02
N ASP A 249 11.89 -15.37 -15.15
CA ASP A 249 12.09 -16.83 -15.21
C ASP A 249 13.38 -17.24 -14.50
N ALA A 250 14.46 -16.50 -14.71
CA ALA A 250 15.74 -16.73 -14.03
C ALA A 250 15.66 -16.49 -12.51
N ALA A 251 14.81 -15.53 -12.09
CA ALA A 251 14.55 -15.25 -10.67
C ALA A 251 13.54 -16.21 -10.03
N GLY A 252 12.91 -17.10 -10.80
CA GLY A 252 11.89 -18.03 -10.31
C GLY A 252 10.57 -17.35 -9.92
N VAL A 253 10.25 -16.21 -10.54
CA VAL A 253 8.99 -15.50 -10.36
C VAL A 253 7.99 -15.95 -11.42
N ALA A 254 6.94 -16.62 -10.99
CA ALA A 254 5.88 -17.07 -11.90
C ALA A 254 5.04 -15.88 -12.40
N TRP A 255 4.75 -15.87 -13.69
CA TRP A 255 3.95 -14.82 -14.33
C TRP A 255 3.03 -15.40 -15.42
N THR A 256 1.99 -14.63 -15.78
CA THR A 256 1.10 -14.97 -16.90
C THR A 256 0.96 -13.78 -17.82
N ARG A 257 0.94 -14.05 -19.15
CA ARG A 257 0.68 -13.03 -20.15
C ARG A 257 -0.77 -12.55 -20.05
N ALA A 258 -1.00 -11.24 -19.93
CA ALA A 258 -2.32 -10.64 -19.91
C ALA A 258 -2.46 -9.58 -21.01
N PRO A 259 -2.71 -9.96 -22.29
CA PRO A 259 -2.66 -9.06 -23.44
C PRO A 259 -3.69 -7.90 -23.38
N ALA A 260 -4.75 -8.06 -22.61
CA ALA A 260 -5.77 -7.04 -22.40
C ALA A 260 -5.41 -6.06 -21.25
N LEU A 261 -4.33 -6.34 -20.50
CA LEU A 261 -3.92 -5.49 -19.39
C LEU A 261 -3.40 -4.15 -19.92
N VAL A 262 -4.13 -3.10 -19.62
CA VAL A 262 -3.74 -1.70 -19.75
C VAL A 262 -3.79 -1.04 -18.38
N ARG A 263 -3.12 0.09 -18.20
CA ARG A 263 -3.09 0.78 -16.90
C ARG A 263 -4.03 1.99 -16.87
N GLY A 264 -4.53 2.29 -15.68
CA GLY A 264 -5.49 3.36 -15.45
C GLY A 264 -4.96 4.79 -15.63
N LEU A 265 -3.66 4.97 -15.86
CA LEU A 265 -3.00 6.26 -16.02
C LEU A 265 -2.25 6.29 -17.37
N ASP A 266 -2.19 7.45 -18.02
CA ASP A 266 -1.76 7.56 -19.42
C ASP A 266 -0.26 7.56 -19.62
N TYR A 267 0.51 7.67 -18.56
CA TYR A 267 1.97 7.77 -18.62
C TYR A 267 2.70 6.43 -18.89
N TYR A 268 2.00 5.30 -18.78
CA TYR A 268 2.65 3.98 -18.89
C TYR A 268 3.14 3.65 -20.31
N ARG A 269 4.33 3.05 -20.37
CA ARG A 269 5.02 2.51 -21.54
C ARG A 269 5.62 1.15 -21.19
N HIS A 270 6.09 0.38 -22.20
CA HIS A 270 6.73 -0.90 -21.98
C HIS A 270 5.98 -1.79 -20.96
N THR A 271 6.62 -2.17 -19.90
CA THR A 271 6.09 -3.08 -18.88
C THR A 271 4.86 -2.54 -18.17
N ALA A 272 3.79 -3.33 -18.13
CA ALA A 272 2.60 -3.10 -17.31
C ALA A 272 2.27 -4.41 -16.57
N PHE A 273 1.96 -4.33 -15.28
CA PHE A 273 1.72 -5.52 -14.47
C PHE A 273 0.74 -5.28 -13.33
N GLU A 274 0.10 -6.38 -12.92
CA GLU A 274 -0.75 -6.47 -11.75
C GLU A 274 -0.57 -7.81 -11.04
N PHE A 275 -0.47 -7.79 -9.73
CA PHE A 275 -0.66 -8.96 -8.90
C PHE A 275 -2.13 -9.03 -8.50
N VAL A 276 -2.80 -10.08 -8.94
CA VAL A 276 -4.25 -10.22 -8.82
C VAL A 276 -4.63 -11.47 -8.07
N THR A 277 -5.75 -11.40 -7.34
CA THR A 277 -6.34 -12.52 -6.62
C THR A 277 -7.87 -12.49 -6.74
N ASP A 278 -8.51 -13.64 -6.70
CA ASP A 278 -9.97 -13.78 -6.62
C ASP A 278 -10.50 -13.72 -5.17
N ARG A 279 -9.61 -13.83 -4.17
CA ARG A 279 -9.96 -13.81 -2.74
C ARG A 279 -10.61 -12.50 -2.27
N LEU A 280 -10.44 -11.41 -3.00
CA LEU A 280 -11.00 -10.07 -2.70
C LEU A 280 -12.15 -9.65 -3.63
N GLY A 281 -12.70 -10.59 -4.41
CA GLY A 281 -13.79 -10.33 -5.34
C GLY A 281 -13.45 -9.24 -6.36
N ALA A 282 -14.31 -8.22 -6.50
CA ALA A 282 -14.12 -7.14 -7.49
C ALA A 282 -12.87 -6.26 -7.25
N GLN A 283 -12.20 -6.37 -6.10
CA GLN A 283 -10.99 -5.64 -5.73
C GLN A 283 -9.73 -6.52 -5.82
N GLY A 284 -9.68 -7.41 -6.81
CA GLY A 284 -8.64 -8.43 -6.96
C GLY A 284 -7.22 -7.93 -7.17
N THR A 285 -7.00 -6.73 -7.69
CA THR A 285 -5.65 -6.17 -7.82
C THR A 285 -5.13 -5.72 -6.46
N VAL A 286 -4.09 -6.36 -5.94
CA VAL A 286 -3.47 -6.05 -4.64
C VAL A 286 -2.22 -5.18 -4.79
N LEU A 287 -1.50 -5.34 -5.90
CA LEU A 287 -0.34 -4.54 -6.27
C LEU A 287 -0.34 -4.36 -7.78
N GLY A 288 0.05 -3.19 -8.27
CA GLY A 288 0.14 -2.96 -9.68
C GLY A 288 1.05 -1.79 -10.03
N GLY A 289 1.63 -1.85 -11.23
CA GLY A 289 2.59 -0.85 -11.67
C GLY A 289 2.95 -1.00 -13.15
N GLY A 290 4.09 -0.42 -13.49
CA GLY A 290 4.65 -0.45 -14.83
C GLY A 290 5.69 0.63 -15.04
N ARG A 291 6.22 0.68 -16.26
CA ARG A 291 7.21 1.67 -16.71
C ARG A 291 6.52 2.93 -17.21
N TYR A 292 7.11 4.12 -16.90
CA TYR A 292 6.50 5.43 -17.20
C TYR A 292 7.55 6.47 -17.63
N ASP A 293 8.27 6.20 -18.66
CA ASP A 293 9.43 6.97 -19.12
C ASP A 293 9.14 8.45 -19.49
N GLY A 294 7.88 8.79 -19.80
CA GLY A 294 7.48 10.16 -20.17
C GLY A 294 6.96 11.03 -19.03
N LEU A 295 6.83 10.53 -17.80
CA LEU A 295 6.19 11.27 -16.70
C LEU A 295 7.00 12.50 -16.26
N ILE A 296 8.31 12.34 -16.09
CA ILE A 296 9.21 13.41 -15.65
C ILE A 296 9.27 14.52 -16.71
N GLU A 297 9.26 14.14 -17.99
CA GLU A 297 9.18 15.09 -19.12
C GLU A 297 7.86 15.85 -19.13
N ALA A 298 6.73 15.21 -18.85
CA ALA A 298 5.42 15.86 -18.71
C ALA A 298 5.40 16.89 -17.58
N LEU A 299 6.20 16.71 -16.53
CA LEU A 299 6.38 17.68 -15.45
C LEU A 299 7.38 18.81 -15.79
N GLY A 300 8.00 18.77 -16.97
CA GLY A 300 8.94 19.78 -17.45
C GLY A 300 10.41 19.45 -17.19
N GLY A 301 10.72 18.20 -16.84
CA GLY A 301 12.08 17.68 -16.73
C GLY A 301 12.61 17.10 -18.03
N PRO A 302 13.83 16.54 -18.02
CA PRO A 302 14.37 15.79 -19.14
C PRO A 302 13.68 14.44 -19.29
N HIS A 303 13.77 13.83 -20.47
CA HIS A 303 13.38 12.43 -20.65
C HIS A 303 14.12 11.55 -19.64
N THR A 304 13.37 10.84 -18.79
CA THR A 304 13.95 10.06 -17.70
C THR A 304 13.18 8.75 -17.54
N PRO A 305 13.80 7.62 -17.92
CA PRO A 305 13.17 6.31 -17.74
C PRO A 305 12.85 6.03 -16.27
N ALA A 306 11.67 5.50 -16.02
CA ALA A 306 11.25 5.17 -14.67
C ALA A 306 10.24 4.01 -14.64
N VAL A 307 10.27 3.25 -13.57
CA VAL A 307 9.37 2.10 -13.34
C VAL A 307 9.06 2.00 -11.86
N GLY A 308 7.81 1.65 -11.53
CA GLY A 308 7.40 1.54 -10.14
C GLY A 308 6.13 0.74 -9.96
N TRP A 309 5.76 0.52 -8.69
CA TRP A 309 4.51 -0.10 -8.31
C TRP A 309 3.94 0.49 -7.03
N ALA A 310 2.62 0.36 -6.90
CA ALA A 310 1.90 0.65 -5.67
C ALA A 310 1.06 -0.55 -5.24
N ALA A 311 0.95 -0.78 -3.91
CA ALA A 311 0.15 -1.85 -3.31
C ALA A 311 -0.79 -1.28 -2.25
N GLY A 312 -2.06 -1.69 -2.28
CA GLY A 312 -3.05 -1.26 -1.29
C GLY A 312 -2.83 -1.95 0.06
N ILE A 313 -2.50 -1.18 1.12
CA ILE A 313 -2.23 -1.73 2.45
C ILE A 313 -3.48 -2.41 3.01
N GLU A 314 -4.66 -1.79 2.90
CA GLU A 314 -5.91 -2.40 3.36
C GLU A 314 -6.23 -3.71 2.65
N ARG A 315 -5.92 -3.83 1.35
CA ARG A 315 -6.13 -5.07 0.58
C ARG A 315 -5.17 -6.16 1.02
N LEU A 316 -3.90 -5.83 1.23
CA LEU A 316 -2.90 -6.77 1.75
C LEU A 316 -3.26 -7.20 3.18
N ALA A 317 -3.65 -6.28 4.06
CA ALA A 317 -4.09 -6.58 5.41
C ALA A 317 -5.32 -7.51 5.44
N MET A 318 -6.29 -7.31 4.53
CA MET A 318 -7.42 -8.23 4.37
C MET A 318 -7.00 -9.65 3.95
N LEU A 319 -5.92 -9.79 3.16
CA LEU A 319 -5.39 -11.10 2.76
C LEU A 319 -4.60 -11.77 3.88
N VAL A 320 -3.81 -10.99 4.61
CA VAL A 320 -3.09 -11.42 5.82
C VAL A 320 -4.08 -11.92 6.88
N GLY A 321 -5.24 -11.25 6.99
CA GLY A 321 -6.24 -11.53 8.01
C GLY A 321 -5.93 -10.85 9.33
N ALA A 322 -6.91 -10.87 10.23
CA ALA A 322 -6.77 -10.31 11.56
C ALA A 322 -5.60 -10.97 12.30
N GLN A 323 -4.73 -10.15 12.86
CA GLN A 323 -3.61 -10.61 13.68
C GLN A 323 -4.03 -10.51 15.14
N GLU A 324 -3.99 -11.65 15.83
CA GLU A 324 -4.17 -11.63 17.28
C GLU A 324 -2.98 -10.91 17.92
N GLU A 325 -3.29 -10.06 18.91
CA GLU A 325 -2.24 -9.48 19.73
C GLU A 325 -1.45 -10.61 20.40
N SER A 326 -0.13 -10.58 20.28
CA SER A 326 0.73 -11.51 21.00
C SER A 326 0.52 -11.35 22.52
N PRO A 327 0.49 -12.46 23.29
CA PRO A 327 0.45 -12.37 24.74
C PRO A 327 1.58 -11.46 25.25
N LEU A 328 1.24 -10.63 26.24
CA LEU A 328 2.26 -9.80 26.90
C LEU A 328 3.30 -10.69 27.59
N ASP A 329 4.53 -10.24 27.68
CA ASP A 329 5.55 -10.96 28.46
C ASP A 329 5.18 -10.98 29.95
N ALA A 330 4.68 -9.85 30.48
CA ALA A 330 4.19 -9.79 31.84
C ALA A 330 3.05 -8.78 32.04
N VAL A 331 2.14 -9.12 32.93
CA VAL A 331 1.15 -8.19 33.50
C VAL A 331 1.43 -8.03 34.99
N ALA A 332 1.63 -6.78 35.45
CA ALA A 332 1.72 -6.45 36.85
C ALA A 332 0.36 -6.04 37.39
N VAL A 333 -0.10 -6.62 38.49
CA VAL A 333 -1.29 -6.23 39.21
C VAL A 333 -0.94 -5.65 40.58
N VAL A 334 -1.35 -4.40 40.83
CA VAL A 334 -1.15 -3.70 42.09
C VAL A 334 -2.39 -3.94 42.97
N GLU A 335 -2.31 -4.93 43.85
CA GLU A 335 -3.40 -5.28 44.76
C GLU A 335 -3.45 -4.35 46.00
N ASP A 336 -2.34 -3.68 46.34
CA ASP A 336 -2.25 -2.70 47.38
C ASP A 336 -1.53 -1.42 46.88
N ASP A 337 -2.17 -0.27 47.04
CA ASP A 337 -1.66 1.00 46.53
C ASP A 337 -0.32 1.40 47.11
N SER A 338 0.05 0.94 48.33
CA SER A 338 1.39 1.15 48.94
C SER A 338 2.53 0.49 48.14
N ARG A 339 2.19 -0.42 47.21
CA ARG A 339 3.16 -1.13 46.38
C ARG A 339 3.28 -0.57 44.96
N LEU A 340 2.57 0.53 44.66
CA LEU A 340 2.54 1.11 43.33
C LEU A 340 3.94 1.51 42.82
N ASP A 341 4.72 2.16 43.67
CA ASP A 341 6.07 2.61 43.30
C ASP A 341 7.00 1.45 42.96
N GLU A 342 6.92 0.36 43.73
CA GLU A 342 7.71 -0.85 43.46
C GLU A 342 7.27 -1.52 42.16
N ALA A 343 5.96 -1.66 41.94
CA ALA A 343 5.41 -2.22 40.69
C ALA A 343 5.87 -1.39 39.49
N THR A 344 5.74 -0.05 39.59
CA THR A 344 6.16 0.88 38.56
C THR A 344 7.65 0.77 38.26
N GLY A 345 8.49 0.69 39.30
CA GLY A 345 9.94 0.55 39.17
C GLY A 345 10.35 -0.78 38.49
N LEU A 346 9.67 -1.88 38.83
CA LEU A 346 9.92 -3.17 38.18
C LEU A 346 9.48 -3.19 36.73
N ILE A 347 8.26 -2.71 36.42
CA ILE A 347 7.76 -2.66 35.07
C ILE A 347 8.64 -1.79 34.16
N ARG A 348 9.15 -0.67 34.69
CA ARG A 348 10.12 0.14 33.95
C ARG A 348 11.36 -0.67 33.57
N LYS A 349 11.96 -1.38 34.52
CA LYS A 349 13.16 -2.20 34.27
C LYS A 349 12.89 -3.32 33.25
N LEU A 350 11.71 -3.96 33.30
CA LEU A 350 11.30 -4.96 32.33
C LEU A 350 11.20 -4.36 30.91
N ARG A 351 10.57 -3.18 30.78
CA ARG A 351 10.47 -2.48 29.49
C ARG A 351 11.84 -2.06 28.95
N GLU A 352 12.73 -1.56 29.80
CA GLU A 352 14.12 -1.23 29.45
C GLU A 352 14.91 -2.47 28.96
N ALA A 353 14.54 -3.66 29.44
CA ALA A 353 15.08 -4.94 28.99
C ALA A 353 14.38 -5.54 27.76
N GLY A 354 13.39 -4.83 27.18
CA GLY A 354 12.68 -5.24 25.95
C GLY A 354 11.47 -6.14 26.17
N PHE A 355 10.99 -6.30 27.41
CA PHE A 355 9.76 -7.04 27.69
C PHE A 355 8.51 -6.19 27.48
N VAL A 356 7.51 -6.74 26.80
CA VAL A 356 6.20 -6.10 26.60
C VAL A 356 5.34 -6.30 27.85
N THR A 357 4.95 -5.21 28.53
CA THR A 357 4.32 -5.32 29.83
C THR A 357 3.16 -4.32 30.02
N GLU A 358 2.17 -4.72 30.83
CA GLU A 358 1.10 -3.84 31.31
C GLU A 358 1.07 -3.78 32.83
N ILE A 359 0.56 -2.67 33.39
CA ILE A 359 0.32 -2.49 34.82
C ILE A 359 -1.15 -2.19 35.07
N VAL A 360 -1.77 -2.98 35.93
CA VAL A 360 -3.19 -2.84 36.34
C VAL A 360 -3.25 -2.28 37.76
N ALA A 361 -3.49 -0.98 37.88
CA ALA A 361 -3.54 -0.23 39.13
C ALA A 361 -4.89 0.42 39.45
N SER A 362 -5.85 0.42 38.51
CA SER A 362 -7.14 1.10 38.67
C SER A 362 -8.28 0.18 39.11
N GLY A 363 -9.12 0.65 40.03
CA GLY A 363 -10.23 -0.10 40.58
C GLY A 363 -9.94 -0.69 41.98
N SER A 364 -10.84 -1.49 42.54
CA SER A 364 -10.58 -2.21 43.82
C SER A 364 -9.60 -3.35 43.60
N PRO A 365 -8.84 -3.78 44.63
CA PRO A 365 -7.83 -4.84 44.52
C PRO A 365 -8.32 -6.10 43.80
N ARG A 366 -9.48 -6.63 44.19
CA ARG A 366 -10.08 -7.80 43.54
C ARG A 366 -10.39 -7.57 42.06
N LYS A 367 -10.95 -6.40 41.70
CA LYS A 367 -11.24 -6.04 40.31
C LYS A 367 -9.96 -5.88 39.49
N ARG A 368 -8.88 -5.38 40.10
CA ARG A 368 -7.56 -5.28 39.44
C ARG A 368 -7.03 -6.67 39.09
N TYR A 369 -7.09 -7.60 40.04
CA TYR A 369 -6.65 -8.97 39.80
C TYR A 369 -7.49 -9.68 38.73
N ASP A 370 -8.82 -9.60 38.84
CA ASP A 370 -9.74 -10.18 37.86
C ASP A 370 -9.56 -9.59 36.47
N LYS A 371 -9.18 -8.30 36.34
CA LYS A 371 -8.84 -7.64 35.10
C LYS A 371 -7.51 -8.14 34.54
N ALA A 372 -6.46 -8.16 35.38
CA ALA A 372 -5.13 -8.60 35.00
C ALA A 372 -5.11 -10.06 34.52
N ALA A 373 -5.84 -10.93 35.21
CA ALA A 373 -5.94 -12.36 34.88
C ALA A 373 -6.65 -12.64 33.54
N LYS A 374 -7.35 -11.66 32.96
CA LYS A 374 -7.99 -11.75 31.64
C LYS A 374 -7.13 -11.25 30.51
N ILE A 375 -6.05 -10.56 30.82
CA ILE A 375 -5.10 -10.05 29.81
C ILE A 375 -4.19 -11.23 29.40
N PRO A 376 -4.15 -11.62 28.12
CA PRO A 376 -3.26 -12.64 27.66
C PRO A 376 -1.81 -12.30 27.94
N SER A 377 -1.13 -13.07 28.79
CA SER A 377 0.25 -12.82 29.18
C SER A 377 0.95 -14.11 29.60
N HIS A 378 2.26 -14.17 29.38
CA HIS A 378 3.11 -15.27 29.80
C HIS A 378 3.33 -15.28 31.33
N THR A 379 3.33 -14.09 31.94
CA THR A 379 3.59 -13.95 33.38
C THR A 379 2.65 -12.95 34.02
N LEU A 380 2.08 -13.31 35.18
CA LEU A 380 1.33 -12.41 36.06
C LEU A 380 2.15 -12.13 37.32
N ILE A 381 2.45 -10.85 37.59
CA ILE A 381 3.19 -10.37 38.76
C ILE A 381 2.24 -9.62 39.68
N SER A 382 1.97 -10.14 40.86
CA SER A 382 1.08 -9.54 41.84
C SER A 382 1.86 -8.84 42.95
N PHE A 383 1.45 -7.62 43.26
CA PHE A 383 2.00 -6.78 44.34
C PHE A 383 0.93 -6.57 45.40
N ALA A 384 1.06 -7.29 46.49
CA ALA A 384 0.10 -7.29 47.59
C ALA A 384 0.79 -7.05 48.95
N VAL A 385 -0.01 -6.77 49.96
CA VAL A 385 0.40 -6.77 51.37
C VAL A 385 -0.36 -7.89 52.09
N SER A 386 0.39 -8.84 52.67
CA SER A 386 -0.17 -9.92 53.48
C SER A 386 0.00 -9.59 54.98
N LYS A 387 -0.49 -10.51 55.86
CA LYS A 387 -0.27 -10.39 57.32
C LYS A 387 1.18 -10.40 57.74
N ASP A 388 2.02 -11.02 56.92
CA ASP A 388 3.48 -11.16 57.16
C ASP A 388 4.29 -10.03 56.52
N GLY A 389 3.62 -9.05 55.89
CA GLY A 389 4.22 -7.91 55.21
C GLY A 389 4.02 -7.87 53.71
N PRO A 390 4.81 -7.02 53.04
CA PRO A 390 4.77 -6.88 51.58
C PRO A 390 5.08 -8.18 50.86
N SER A 391 4.28 -8.55 49.88
CA SER A 391 4.45 -9.78 49.08
C SER A 391 4.43 -9.50 47.59
N ARG A 392 5.34 -10.16 46.86
CA ARG A 392 5.36 -10.22 45.41
C ARG A 392 5.15 -11.68 45.00
N ARG A 393 4.17 -11.95 44.15
CA ARG A 393 3.93 -13.29 43.63
C ARG A 393 4.08 -13.26 42.11
N ILE A 394 4.77 -14.23 41.56
CA ILE A 394 4.98 -14.42 40.13
C ILE A 394 4.31 -15.71 39.73
N ARG A 395 3.52 -15.69 38.69
CA ARG A 395 2.87 -16.86 38.11
C ARG A 395 3.09 -16.86 36.62
N GLY A 396 4.01 -17.68 36.13
CA GLY A 396 4.27 -17.91 34.72
C GLY A 396 3.43 -19.06 34.16
N ASP A 397 3.32 -19.12 32.85
CA ASP A 397 2.71 -20.23 32.10
C ASP A 397 3.68 -21.41 31.91
N GLY A 398 4.94 -21.29 32.36
CA GLY A 398 6.00 -22.28 32.23
C GLY A 398 6.71 -22.28 30.86
N GLY A 399 6.39 -21.36 30.00
CA GLY A 399 7.07 -21.17 28.70
C GLY A 399 8.41 -20.43 28.81
N GLU A 400 9.14 -20.39 27.72
CA GLU A 400 10.46 -19.73 27.63
C GLU A 400 10.39 -18.23 28.00
N ARG A 401 9.36 -17.52 27.52
CA ARG A 401 9.18 -16.10 27.84
C ARG A 401 8.84 -15.85 29.30
N ALA A 402 8.01 -16.70 29.92
CA ALA A 402 7.74 -16.63 31.34
C ALA A 402 9.01 -16.85 32.18
N THR A 403 9.79 -17.86 31.85
CA THR A 403 11.08 -18.16 32.50
C THR A 403 12.06 -16.96 32.41
N ALA A 404 12.16 -16.34 31.22
CA ALA A 404 12.99 -15.17 31.01
C ALA A 404 12.58 -13.97 31.90
N VAL A 405 11.26 -13.74 32.04
CA VAL A 405 10.70 -12.70 32.92
C VAL A 405 11.00 -13.02 34.40
N GLU A 406 10.74 -14.26 34.81
CA GLU A 406 11.00 -14.72 36.20
C GLU A 406 12.46 -14.55 36.59
N ASP A 407 13.40 -14.99 35.74
CA ASP A 407 14.83 -14.83 35.93
C ASP A 407 15.25 -13.35 36.01
N PHE A 408 14.63 -12.50 35.16
CA PHE A 408 14.91 -11.06 35.20
C PHE A 408 14.42 -10.44 36.51
N VAL A 409 13.18 -10.77 36.92
CA VAL A 409 12.61 -10.24 38.18
C VAL A 409 13.41 -10.68 39.40
N LEU A 410 13.90 -11.92 39.40
CA LEU A 410 14.79 -12.39 40.49
C LEU A 410 16.10 -11.64 40.60
N ARG A 411 16.70 -11.26 39.45
CA ARG A 411 17.91 -10.42 39.43
C ARG A 411 17.68 -8.96 39.84
N CYS A 412 16.42 -8.52 39.83
CA CYS A 412 16.05 -7.15 40.26
C CYS A 412 15.66 -7.06 41.74
N GLN A 413 15.73 -8.16 42.49
CA GLN A 413 15.55 -8.16 43.95
C GLN A 413 16.82 -7.73 44.64
#